data_1bd06d559c988889e4ac4bbf648fa98a
#
_entry.id   1bd06d559c988889e4ac4bbf648fa98a
#
_cell.length_a   1.000
_cell.length_b   1.000
_cell.length_c   1.000
_cell.angle_alpha   90.00
_cell.angle_beta   90.00
_cell.angle_gamma   90.00
#
_symmetry.space_group_name_H-M   'P 1'
#
loop_
_entity.id
_entity.type
_entity.pdbx_description
1 polymer ?
#
loop_
_entity_poly.entity_id
_entity_poly.type
_entity_poly.pdbx_seq_one_letter_code
_entity_poly.pdbx_strand_id
1 'polypeptide(L)'
;MTAGAGDERVRRWSIALVVICQSTLSVSVGGMGLFLPLVQADLGLSFQQAGGIAAATSAVYAIMQIPSGYLADRWGGRVLFLGGLVGVNALTLTLSIVNRYEWLLANQAISGFFRALVFAPGLLLITTLFPPQRRATAMGLYVAGGFSSSILLNLVGPALVGPIGWRAIFALSAVLGFAAIAGYLWVSRGLPEQPRPPVAPIRDGLRLLRHRGMWLLAVIQYVRLAVAQGLGFWLPSLIVVQKGYPLHVAGWLVAFGAALTAPSNFLGGYLADRLRNPLLIVGTSLAVLAASTTALAFVNSLWLLFVVVGVNGLFMQLYFGPLFAVPVTLFGRVQAGTTAGFSNFAANLGGLSFGYALGVVKEVTGSFDSGLFVLAGACVVAFGCVLALTRVRPPTQSDGQPQPEMVTAASR
;
A
#
# COMPACT_ATOMS: atom_id res chain seq x y z
N MET A 1 -35.27 -10.36 -14.53
CA MET A 1 -35.03 -9.40 -15.61
C MET A 1 -33.59 -9.56 -16.07
N THR A 2 -33.36 -10.11 -17.22
CA THR A 2 -32.04 -10.34 -17.82
C THR A 2 -31.45 -8.99 -18.19
N ALA A 3 -30.35 -8.61 -17.52
CA ALA A 3 -29.57 -7.47 -17.97
C ALA A 3 -29.20 -7.70 -19.44
N GLY A 4 -29.57 -6.76 -20.32
CA GLY A 4 -29.33 -6.91 -21.75
C GLY A 4 -27.83 -6.99 -22.04
N ALA A 5 -27.44 -7.62 -23.15
CA ALA A 5 -26.04 -7.78 -23.56
C ALA A 5 -25.26 -6.44 -23.60
N GLY A 6 -25.96 -5.31 -23.78
CA GLY A 6 -25.43 -3.96 -23.69
C GLY A 6 -24.95 -3.57 -22.29
N ASP A 7 -25.73 -3.87 -21.24
CA ASP A 7 -25.41 -3.56 -19.86
C ASP A 7 -24.18 -4.36 -19.36
N GLU A 8 -24.05 -5.61 -19.79
CA GLU A 8 -22.90 -6.43 -19.44
C GLU A 8 -21.60 -5.93 -20.10
N ARG A 9 -21.68 -5.45 -21.34
CA ARG A 9 -20.55 -4.86 -22.06
C ARG A 9 -20.09 -3.55 -21.38
N VAL A 10 -21.02 -2.66 -21.05
CA VAL A 10 -20.75 -1.41 -20.32
C VAL A 10 -20.09 -1.71 -18.98
N ARG A 11 -20.61 -2.69 -18.24
CA ARG A 11 -20.04 -3.11 -16.96
C ARG A 11 -18.60 -3.63 -17.10
N ARG A 12 -18.33 -4.50 -18.07
CA ARG A 12 -16.97 -5.05 -18.32
C ARG A 12 -15.97 -3.94 -18.65
N TRP A 13 -16.32 -3.01 -19.51
CA TRP A 13 -15.48 -1.88 -19.85
C TRP A 13 -15.29 -0.93 -18.68
N SER A 14 -16.31 -0.68 -17.87
CA SER A 14 -16.17 0.13 -16.66
C SER A 14 -15.21 -0.49 -15.65
N ILE A 15 -15.23 -1.81 -15.47
CA ILE A 15 -14.29 -2.54 -14.63
C ILE A 15 -12.86 -2.37 -15.16
N ALA A 16 -12.64 -2.61 -16.44
CA ALA A 16 -11.30 -2.46 -17.06
C ALA A 16 -10.78 -1.03 -16.89
N LEU A 17 -11.62 -0.01 -17.12
CA LEU A 17 -11.23 1.39 -16.99
C LEU A 17 -10.98 1.80 -15.53
N VAL A 18 -11.71 1.29 -14.55
CA VAL A 18 -11.40 1.52 -13.11
C VAL A 18 -10.02 0.96 -12.76
N VAL A 19 -9.69 -0.24 -13.26
CA VAL A 19 -8.37 -0.85 -13.06
C VAL A 19 -7.28 -0.04 -13.77
N ILE A 20 -7.51 0.39 -15.00
CA ILE A 20 -6.57 1.25 -15.74
C ILE A 20 -6.36 2.59 -15.02
N CYS A 21 -7.42 3.24 -14.55
CA CYS A 21 -7.34 4.46 -13.75
C CYS A 21 -6.50 4.26 -12.48
N GLN A 22 -6.70 3.14 -11.77
CA GLN A 22 -5.85 2.80 -10.62
C GLN A 22 -4.40 2.58 -11.04
N SER A 23 -4.17 1.98 -12.21
CA SER A 23 -2.83 1.69 -12.73
C SER A 23 -2.03 2.97 -13.04
N THR A 24 -2.68 4.05 -13.48
CA THR A 24 -1.99 5.33 -13.76
C THR A 24 -1.37 5.97 -12.52
N LEU A 25 -1.84 5.63 -11.31
CA LEU A 25 -1.24 6.10 -10.06
C LEU A 25 0.17 5.57 -9.83
N SER A 26 0.54 4.43 -10.42
CA SER A 26 1.85 3.81 -10.16
C SER A 26 3.02 4.71 -10.54
N VAL A 27 2.89 5.52 -11.60
CA VAL A 27 3.92 6.49 -11.98
C VAL A 27 4.01 7.62 -10.94
N SER A 28 2.87 8.13 -10.47
CA SER A 28 2.85 9.17 -9.45
C SER A 28 3.36 8.68 -8.09
N VAL A 29 3.08 7.42 -7.71
CA VAL A 29 3.46 6.84 -6.41
C VAL A 29 4.87 6.26 -6.46
N GLY A 30 5.14 5.35 -7.40
CA GLY A 30 6.40 4.62 -7.52
C GLY A 30 7.47 5.37 -8.30
N GLY A 31 7.07 6.23 -9.24
CA GLY A 31 8.01 6.98 -10.09
C GLY A 31 8.89 7.95 -9.29
N MET A 32 8.35 8.57 -8.23
CA MET A 32 9.16 9.45 -7.38
C MET A 32 10.31 8.67 -6.71
N GLY A 33 10.07 7.46 -6.21
CA GLY A 33 11.13 6.62 -5.64
C GLY A 33 12.10 6.10 -6.71
N LEU A 34 11.60 5.63 -7.86
CA LEU A 34 12.44 5.10 -8.95
C LEU A 34 13.36 6.17 -9.53
N PHE A 35 12.84 7.36 -9.82
CA PHE A 35 13.60 8.46 -10.41
C PHE A 35 14.24 9.39 -9.39
N LEU A 36 14.15 9.08 -8.09
CA LEU A 36 14.68 9.92 -7.01
C LEU A 36 16.14 10.31 -7.21
N PRO A 37 17.06 9.40 -7.62
CA PRO A 37 18.45 9.78 -7.86
C PRO A 37 18.59 10.87 -8.93
N LEU A 38 17.75 10.82 -9.98
CA LEU A 38 17.76 11.81 -11.06
C LEU A 38 17.15 13.15 -10.61
N VAL A 39 16.06 13.09 -9.84
CA VAL A 39 15.41 14.28 -9.26
C VAL A 39 16.36 14.97 -8.28
N GLN A 40 17.08 14.23 -7.45
CA GLN A 40 18.09 14.76 -6.53
C GLN A 40 19.23 15.45 -7.29
N ALA A 41 19.77 14.81 -8.33
CA ALA A 41 20.84 15.38 -9.13
C ALA A 41 20.41 16.67 -9.87
N ASP A 42 19.19 16.69 -10.39
CA ASP A 42 18.65 17.80 -11.18
C ASP A 42 18.25 19.01 -10.32
N LEU A 43 17.70 18.79 -9.13
CA LEU A 43 17.26 19.85 -8.21
C LEU A 43 18.25 20.15 -7.07
N GLY A 44 19.38 19.45 -7.00
CA GLY A 44 20.37 19.62 -5.95
C GLY A 44 19.87 19.24 -4.55
N LEU A 45 18.98 18.22 -4.44
CA LEU A 45 18.34 17.88 -3.17
C LEU A 45 19.24 17.03 -2.28
N SER A 46 19.26 17.34 -0.99
CA SER A 46 19.85 16.47 0.01
C SER A 46 19.01 15.19 0.23
N PHE A 47 19.59 14.16 0.84
CA PHE A 47 18.84 12.95 1.21
C PHE A 47 17.77 13.24 2.25
N GLN A 48 18.01 14.19 3.16
CA GLN A 48 17.03 14.64 4.13
C GLN A 48 15.81 15.28 3.43
N GLN A 49 16.05 16.15 2.45
CA GLN A 49 15.00 16.78 1.65
C GLN A 49 14.20 15.74 0.85
N ALA A 50 14.87 14.76 0.26
CA ALA A 50 14.21 13.65 -0.44
C ALA A 50 13.36 12.80 0.51
N GLY A 51 13.85 12.51 1.72
CA GLY A 51 13.06 11.86 2.77
C GLY A 51 11.87 12.70 3.22
N GLY A 52 12.02 14.03 3.27
CA GLY A 52 10.94 14.97 3.56
C GLY A 52 9.79 14.90 2.56
N ILE A 53 10.10 14.68 1.28
CA ILE A 53 9.10 14.49 0.22
C ILE A 53 8.26 13.23 0.49
N ALA A 54 8.91 12.10 0.79
CA ALA A 54 8.23 10.85 1.12
C ALA A 54 7.37 10.98 2.37
N ALA A 55 7.92 11.66 3.40
CA ALA A 55 7.23 11.92 4.66
C ALA A 55 5.99 12.80 4.49
N ALA A 56 6.11 13.91 3.75
CA ALA A 56 4.99 14.83 3.51
C ALA A 56 3.82 14.13 2.81
N THR A 57 4.12 13.35 1.77
CA THR A 57 3.10 12.55 1.06
C THR A 57 2.42 11.56 1.99
N SER A 58 3.21 10.79 2.75
CA SER A 58 2.70 9.74 3.64
C SER A 58 1.91 10.31 4.82
N ALA A 59 2.33 11.46 5.38
CA ALA A 59 1.64 12.12 6.49
C ALA A 59 0.24 12.57 6.08
N VAL A 60 0.14 13.33 4.97
CA VAL A 60 -1.15 13.81 4.49
C VAL A 60 -2.05 12.66 4.06
N TYR A 61 -1.47 11.65 3.38
CA TYR A 61 -2.20 10.43 3.03
C TYR A 61 -2.76 9.71 4.26
N ALA A 62 -1.96 9.54 5.32
CA ALA A 62 -2.39 8.88 6.57
C ALA A 62 -3.52 9.65 7.28
N ILE A 63 -3.38 10.97 7.41
CA ILE A 63 -4.39 11.84 8.02
C ILE A 63 -5.71 11.76 7.24
N MET A 64 -5.63 11.74 5.92
CA MET A 64 -6.80 11.74 5.04
C MET A 64 -7.49 10.39 4.89
N GLN A 65 -6.92 9.28 5.38
CA GLN A 65 -7.53 7.94 5.33
C GLN A 65 -8.91 7.90 6.00
N ILE A 66 -9.03 8.49 7.19
CA ILE A 66 -10.30 8.52 7.94
C ILE A 66 -11.31 9.47 7.28
N PRO A 67 -10.97 10.75 6.97
CA PRO A 67 -11.85 11.63 6.24
C PRO A 67 -12.32 11.08 4.89
N SER A 68 -11.43 10.43 4.14
CA SER A 68 -11.77 9.90 2.81
C SER A 68 -12.82 8.80 2.88
N GLY A 69 -12.75 7.91 3.89
CA GLY A 69 -13.78 6.91 4.14
C GLY A 69 -15.15 7.54 4.43
N TYR A 70 -15.19 8.51 5.34
CA TYR A 70 -16.41 9.25 5.66
C TYR A 70 -17.00 10.01 4.45
N LEU A 71 -16.14 10.65 3.66
CA LEU A 71 -16.55 11.35 2.45
C LEU A 71 -17.06 10.37 1.37
N ALA A 72 -16.48 9.15 1.27
CA ALA A 72 -16.93 8.12 0.36
C ALA A 72 -18.36 7.65 0.67
N ASP A 73 -18.68 7.52 1.96
CA ASP A 73 -20.01 7.17 2.41
C ASP A 73 -21.04 8.29 2.13
N ARG A 74 -20.60 9.56 2.21
CA ARG A 74 -21.48 10.72 2.04
C ARG A 74 -21.68 11.10 0.56
N TRP A 75 -20.61 11.17 -0.23
CA TRP A 75 -20.64 11.65 -1.62
C TRP A 75 -20.61 10.52 -2.66
N GLY A 76 -20.37 9.29 -2.20
CA GLY A 76 -20.26 8.10 -3.05
C GLY A 76 -18.83 7.86 -3.56
N GLY A 77 -18.46 6.58 -3.62
CA GLY A 77 -17.10 6.15 -3.99
C GLY A 77 -16.67 6.63 -5.39
N ARG A 78 -17.62 6.73 -6.35
CA ARG A 78 -17.34 7.18 -7.73
C ARG A 78 -16.84 8.61 -7.79
N VAL A 79 -17.52 9.54 -7.10
CA VAL A 79 -17.17 10.99 -7.12
C VAL A 79 -15.80 11.20 -6.51
N LEU A 80 -15.53 10.56 -5.36
CA LEU A 80 -14.24 10.67 -4.69
C LEU A 80 -13.11 10.03 -5.48
N PHE A 81 -13.33 8.84 -6.02
CA PHE A 81 -12.35 8.16 -6.85
C PHE A 81 -11.93 9.02 -8.05
N LEU A 82 -12.89 9.57 -8.78
CA LEU A 82 -12.62 10.43 -9.94
C LEU A 82 -11.98 11.75 -9.53
N GLY A 83 -12.49 12.42 -8.49
CA GLY A 83 -11.91 13.66 -7.97
C GLY A 83 -10.48 13.46 -7.49
N GLY A 84 -10.22 12.35 -6.79
CA GLY A 84 -8.87 11.96 -6.38
C GLY A 84 -7.94 11.74 -7.57
N LEU A 85 -8.39 11.00 -8.59
CA LEU A 85 -7.60 10.76 -9.81
C LEU A 85 -7.31 12.04 -10.58
N VAL A 86 -8.29 12.92 -10.75
CA VAL A 86 -8.09 14.21 -11.41
C VAL A 86 -7.04 15.02 -10.65
N GLY A 87 -7.14 15.12 -9.32
CA GLY A 87 -6.18 15.84 -8.50
C GLY A 87 -4.77 15.24 -8.57
N VAL A 88 -4.64 13.91 -8.47
CA VAL A 88 -3.33 13.24 -8.59
C VAL A 88 -2.71 13.46 -9.97
N ASN A 89 -3.47 13.29 -11.05
CA ASN A 89 -2.94 13.48 -12.40
C ASN A 89 -2.59 14.95 -12.68
N ALA A 90 -3.36 15.91 -12.17
CA ALA A 90 -3.03 17.34 -12.27
C ALA A 90 -1.70 17.65 -11.55
N LEU A 91 -1.52 17.12 -10.34
CA LEU A 91 -0.27 17.28 -9.59
C LEU A 91 0.90 16.52 -10.24
N THR A 92 0.65 15.36 -10.83
CA THR A 92 1.67 14.61 -11.59
C THR A 92 2.11 15.40 -12.84
N LEU A 93 1.17 16.08 -13.51
CA LEU A 93 1.49 16.96 -14.64
C LEU A 93 2.34 18.16 -14.19
N THR A 94 2.01 18.77 -13.04
CA THR A 94 2.79 19.90 -12.53
C THR A 94 4.21 19.53 -12.13
N LEU A 95 4.51 18.24 -11.85
CA LEU A 95 5.89 17.78 -11.61
C LEU A 95 6.82 18.03 -12.80
N SER A 96 6.30 18.10 -14.03
CA SER A 96 7.10 18.38 -15.23
C SER A 96 7.72 19.79 -15.24
N ILE A 97 7.17 20.72 -14.47
CA ILE A 97 7.59 22.13 -14.40
C ILE A 97 8.19 22.53 -13.05
N VAL A 98 8.20 21.61 -12.07
CA VAL A 98 8.78 21.89 -10.74
C VAL A 98 10.30 21.99 -10.83
N ASN A 99 10.84 23.08 -10.27
CA ASN A 99 12.28 23.41 -10.28
C ASN A 99 12.83 23.78 -8.90
N ARG A 100 12.02 23.73 -7.83
CA ARG A 100 12.42 24.05 -6.45
C ARG A 100 11.88 23.03 -5.47
N TYR A 101 12.63 22.78 -4.40
CA TYR A 101 12.26 21.83 -3.34
C TYR A 101 10.90 22.15 -2.70
N GLU A 102 10.64 23.41 -2.36
CA GLU A 102 9.42 23.84 -1.67
C GLU A 102 8.17 23.52 -2.49
N TRP A 103 8.24 23.76 -3.81
CA TRP A 103 7.15 23.42 -4.73
C TRP A 103 6.97 21.92 -4.88
N LEU A 104 8.08 21.16 -4.91
CA LEU A 104 8.04 19.70 -4.96
C LEU A 104 7.41 19.12 -3.68
N LEU A 105 7.81 19.65 -2.52
CA LEU A 105 7.29 19.24 -1.22
C LEU A 105 5.78 19.52 -1.11
N ALA A 106 5.35 20.74 -1.48
CA ALA A 106 3.94 21.12 -1.48
C ALA A 106 3.12 20.25 -2.45
N ASN A 107 3.64 20.03 -3.67
CA ASN A 107 3.01 19.17 -4.67
C ASN A 107 2.79 17.75 -4.13
N GLN A 108 3.80 17.15 -3.52
CA GLN A 108 3.72 15.79 -3.00
C GLN A 108 2.83 15.70 -1.74
N ALA A 109 2.83 16.71 -0.88
CA ALA A 109 1.91 16.79 0.25
C ALA A 109 0.44 16.83 -0.22
N ILE A 110 0.13 17.72 -1.18
CA ILE A 110 -1.23 17.82 -1.76
C ILE A 110 -1.58 16.55 -2.55
N SER A 111 -0.61 15.93 -3.21
CA SER A 111 -0.81 14.63 -3.87
C SER A 111 -1.23 13.54 -2.87
N GLY A 112 -0.65 13.54 -1.65
CA GLY A 112 -1.07 12.64 -0.57
C GLY A 112 -2.55 12.75 -0.22
N PHE A 113 -3.10 13.97 -0.19
CA PHE A 113 -4.53 14.21 -0.01
C PHE A 113 -5.37 13.54 -1.10
N PHE A 114 -5.08 13.81 -2.37
CA PHE A 114 -5.85 13.24 -3.47
C PHE A 114 -5.67 11.72 -3.60
N ARG A 115 -4.49 11.17 -3.29
CA ARG A 115 -4.25 9.72 -3.26
C ARG A 115 -5.15 9.00 -2.24
N ALA A 116 -5.39 9.61 -1.08
CA ALA A 116 -6.28 9.03 -0.08
C ALA A 116 -7.73 8.93 -0.57
N LEU A 117 -8.15 9.81 -1.49
CA LEU A 117 -9.48 9.76 -2.10
C LEU A 117 -9.61 8.71 -3.22
N VAL A 118 -8.52 8.00 -3.58
CA VAL A 118 -8.54 7.03 -4.69
C VAL A 118 -8.66 5.59 -4.20
N PHE A 119 -7.79 5.15 -3.28
CA PHE A 119 -7.67 3.72 -3.00
C PHE A 119 -8.95 3.10 -2.40
N ALA A 120 -9.40 3.59 -1.26
CA ALA A 120 -10.56 3.04 -0.58
C ALA A 120 -11.89 3.32 -1.35
N PRO A 121 -12.16 4.54 -1.86
CA PRO A 121 -13.31 4.78 -2.70
C PRO A 121 -13.31 3.98 -4.01
N GLY A 122 -12.14 3.77 -4.63
CA GLY A 122 -12.01 2.94 -5.84
C GLY A 122 -12.27 1.46 -5.58
N LEU A 123 -11.82 0.96 -4.42
CA LEU A 123 -12.12 -0.40 -3.99
C LEU A 123 -13.63 -0.59 -3.74
N LEU A 124 -14.29 0.38 -3.13
CA LEU A 124 -15.74 0.39 -2.97
C LEU A 124 -16.42 0.40 -4.35
N LEU A 125 -16.00 1.30 -5.25
CA LEU A 125 -16.56 1.43 -6.58
C LEU A 125 -16.48 0.12 -7.37
N ILE A 126 -15.31 -0.54 -7.42
CA ILE A 126 -15.15 -1.77 -8.19
C ILE A 126 -16.00 -2.91 -7.62
N THR A 127 -16.12 -3.00 -6.29
CA THR A 127 -16.95 -4.04 -5.66
C THR A 127 -18.44 -3.88 -5.96
N THR A 128 -18.90 -2.67 -6.26
CA THR A 128 -20.29 -2.43 -6.68
C THR A 128 -20.59 -2.88 -8.11
N LEU A 129 -19.56 -2.98 -8.95
CA LEU A 129 -19.68 -3.48 -10.33
C LEU A 129 -19.70 -5.02 -10.41
N PHE A 130 -19.49 -5.73 -9.32
CA PHE A 130 -19.49 -7.18 -9.24
C PHE A 130 -20.67 -7.70 -8.40
N PRO A 131 -21.22 -8.90 -8.70
CA PRO A 131 -22.20 -9.54 -7.83
C PRO A 131 -21.56 -9.87 -6.46
N PRO A 132 -22.36 -9.95 -5.37
CA PRO A 132 -21.85 -10.13 -4.01
C PRO A 132 -20.88 -11.31 -3.84
N GLN A 133 -21.10 -12.40 -4.58
CA GLN A 133 -20.29 -13.63 -4.55
C GLN A 133 -18.89 -13.45 -5.17
N ARG A 134 -18.67 -12.41 -5.97
CA ARG A 134 -17.42 -12.14 -6.70
C ARG A 134 -16.72 -10.85 -6.26
N ARG A 135 -17.10 -10.27 -5.13
CA ARG A 135 -16.50 -9.03 -4.61
C ARG A 135 -15.03 -9.21 -4.26
N ALA A 136 -14.64 -10.38 -3.73
CA ALA A 136 -13.24 -10.68 -3.46
C ALA A 136 -12.40 -10.70 -4.76
N THR A 137 -12.95 -11.25 -5.85
CA THR A 137 -12.31 -11.21 -7.18
C THR A 137 -12.15 -9.77 -7.69
N ALA A 138 -13.15 -8.91 -7.47
CA ALA A 138 -13.09 -7.50 -7.84
C ALA A 138 -11.96 -6.77 -7.09
N MET A 139 -11.86 -6.98 -5.79
CA MET A 139 -10.79 -6.42 -4.96
C MET A 139 -9.41 -6.89 -5.43
N GLY A 140 -9.27 -8.20 -5.68
CA GLY A 140 -8.04 -8.77 -6.20
C GLY A 140 -7.62 -8.17 -7.54
N LEU A 141 -8.56 -8.00 -8.46
CA LEU A 141 -8.32 -7.39 -9.78
C LEU A 141 -7.86 -5.93 -9.67
N TYR A 142 -8.50 -5.15 -8.80
CA TYR A 142 -8.15 -3.76 -8.54
C TYR A 142 -6.73 -3.61 -7.98
N VAL A 143 -6.40 -4.42 -7.00
CA VAL A 143 -5.06 -4.43 -6.38
C VAL A 143 -4.00 -4.93 -7.36
N ALA A 144 -4.30 -6.02 -8.11
CA ALA A 144 -3.40 -6.57 -9.12
C ALA A 144 -3.07 -5.56 -10.23
N GLY A 145 -4.04 -4.73 -10.65
CA GLY A 145 -3.81 -3.65 -11.61
C GLY A 145 -2.76 -2.66 -11.13
N GLY A 146 -2.84 -2.22 -9.86
CA GLY A 146 -1.84 -1.34 -9.26
C GLY A 146 -0.43 -1.95 -9.24
N PHE A 147 -0.30 -3.21 -8.85
CA PHE A 147 1.01 -3.89 -8.82
C PHE A 147 1.58 -4.13 -10.21
N SER A 148 0.75 -4.54 -11.18
CA SER A 148 1.20 -4.79 -12.55
C SER A 148 1.76 -3.52 -13.20
N SER A 149 1.14 -2.38 -12.97
CA SER A 149 1.63 -1.10 -13.50
C SER A 149 2.90 -0.62 -12.80
N SER A 150 3.09 -0.93 -11.52
CA SER A 150 4.37 -0.70 -10.84
C SER A 150 5.50 -1.52 -11.44
N ILE A 151 5.26 -2.80 -11.77
CA ILE A 151 6.24 -3.64 -12.47
C ILE A 151 6.59 -3.02 -13.81
N LEU A 152 5.58 -2.64 -14.61
CA LEU A 152 5.77 -2.02 -15.91
C LEU A 152 6.59 -0.73 -15.81
N LEU A 153 6.28 0.15 -14.85
CA LEU A 153 7.03 1.37 -14.59
C LEU A 153 8.51 1.08 -14.32
N ASN A 154 8.79 0.11 -13.44
CA ASN A 154 10.16 -0.22 -13.05
C ASN A 154 10.99 -0.88 -14.18
N LEU A 155 10.32 -1.59 -15.10
CA LEU A 155 10.98 -2.19 -16.26
C LEU A 155 11.20 -1.18 -17.40
N VAL A 156 10.19 -0.38 -17.71
CA VAL A 156 10.17 0.50 -18.88
C VAL A 156 10.67 1.90 -18.54
N GLY A 157 10.39 2.41 -17.33
CA GLY A 157 10.77 3.76 -16.90
C GLY A 157 12.26 4.09 -17.08
N PRO A 158 13.19 3.23 -16.63
CA PRO A 158 14.63 3.47 -16.82
C PRO A 158 15.07 3.54 -18.29
N ALA A 159 14.41 2.80 -19.20
CA ALA A 159 14.70 2.85 -20.63
C ALA A 159 14.17 4.14 -21.28
N LEU A 160 13.04 4.65 -20.81
CA LEU A 160 12.44 5.88 -21.33
C LEU A 160 13.10 7.15 -20.77
N VAL A 161 13.64 7.10 -19.55
CA VAL A 161 14.18 8.30 -18.91
C VAL A 161 15.38 8.90 -19.63
N GLY A 162 16.20 8.07 -20.29
CA GLY A 162 17.33 8.56 -21.10
C GLY A 162 16.91 9.48 -22.25
N PRO A 163 16.01 9.02 -23.15
CA PRO A 163 15.61 9.81 -24.31
C PRO A 163 14.68 10.98 -24.00
N ILE A 164 13.78 10.90 -22.99
CA ILE A 164 12.74 11.94 -22.77
C ILE A 164 12.83 12.64 -21.40
N GLY A 165 13.67 12.14 -20.50
CA GLY A 165 13.82 12.68 -19.15
C GLY A 165 12.68 12.31 -18.20
N TRP A 166 12.95 12.40 -16.89
CA TRP A 166 11.97 12.04 -15.86
C TRP A 166 10.73 12.95 -15.84
N ARG A 167 10.89 14.24 -16.16
CA ARG A 167 9.78 15.21 -16.23
C ARG A 167 8.75 14.85 -17.29
N ALA A 168 9.22 14.46 -18.49
CA ALA A 168 8.33 14.06 -19.59
C ALA A 168 7.60 12.73 -19.27
N ILE A 169 8.21 11.81 -18.54
CA ILE A 169 7.54 10.57 -18.09
C ILE A 169 6.36 10.91 -17.17
N PHE A 170 6.53 11.81 -16.21
CA PHE A 170 5.43 12.26 -15.35
C PHE A 170 4.34 12.97 -16.16
N ALA A 171 4.70 13.87 -17.08
CA ALA A 171 3.73 14.55 -17.94
C ALA A 171 2.93 13.55 -18.81
N LEU A 172 3.61 12.62 -19.46
CA LEU A 172 2.99 11.59 -20.29
C LEU A 172 2.03 10.70 -19.48
N SER A 173 2.45 10.28 -18.28
CA SER A 173 1.60 9.46 -17.40
C SER A 173 0.34 10.22 -16.95
N ALA A 174 0.45 11.52 -16.68
CA ALA A 174 -0.69 12.35 -16.33
C ALA A 174 -1.68 12.48 -17.50
N VAL A 175 -1.19 12.70 -18.72
CA VAL A 175 -2.03 12.74 -19.93
C VAL A 175 -2.76 11.41 -20.14
N LEU A 176 -2.07 10.27 -20.00
CA LEU A 176 -2.68 8.95 -20.08
C LEU A 176 -3.72 8.73 -18.95
N GLY A 177 -3.44 9.26 -17.76
CA GLY A 177 -4.38 9.24 -16.64
C GLY A 177 -5.66 10.04 -16.93
N PHE A 178 -5.55 11.24 -17.49
CA PHE A 178 -6.72 12.01 -17.91
C PHE A 178 -7.49 11.35 -19.04
N ALA A 179 -6.80 10.73 -20.01
CA ALA A 179 -7.45 9.96 -21.07
C ALA A 179 -8.24 8.75 -20.50
N ALA A 180 -7.66 8.04 -19.52
CA ALA A 180 -8.35 6.94 -18.84
C ALA A 180 -9.60 7.42 -18.08
N ILE A 181 -9.52 8.57 -17.38
CA ILE A 181 -10.66 9.18 -16.69
C ILE A 181 -11.76 9.56 -17.69
N ALA A 182 -11.40 10.20 -18.80
CA ALA A 182 -12.34 10.58 -19.86
C ALA A 182 -13.04 9.35 -20.46
N GLY A 183 -12.26 8.28 -20.74
CA GLY A 183 -12.78 7.00 -21.20
C GLY A 183 -13.76 6.38 -20.20
N TYR A 184 -13.42 6.38 -18.91
CA TYR A 184 -14.32 5.89 -17.87
C TYR A 184 -15.62 6.70 -17.79
N LEU A 185 -15.53 8.03 -17.81
CA LEU A 185 -16.70 8.91 -17.79
C LEU A 185 -17.61 8.70 -19.00
N TRP A 186 -17.00 8.46 -20.16
CA TRP A 186 -17.76 8.20 -21.40
C TRP A 186 -18.51 6.87 -21.34
N VAL A 187 -17.84 5.79 -20.93
CA VAL A 187 -18.42 4.44 -20.86
C VAL A 187 -19.44 4.31 -19.72
N SER A 188 -19.17 4.92 -18.57
CA SER A 188 -19.99 4.75 -17.36
C SER A 188 -21.22 5.65 -17.26
N ARG A 189 -21.56 6.42 -18.32
CA ARG A 189 -22.72 7.33 -18.34
C ARG A 189 -24.07 6.64 -18.08
N GLY A 190 -24.19 5.37 -18.44
CA GLY A 190 -25.42 4.58 -18.27
C GLY A 190 -25.50 3.74 -16.99
N LEU A 191 -24.49 3.79 -16.12
CA LEU A 191 -24.50 2.99 -14.91
C LEU A 191 -25.32 3.68 -13.80
N PRO A 192 -26.27 2.96 -13.15
CA PRO A 192 -27.09 3.51 -12.08
C PRO A 192 -26.25 3.90 -10.86
N GLU A 193 -26.67 4.97 -10.18
CA GLU A 193 -26.09 5.34 -8.88
C GLU A 193 -26.37 4.25 -7.85
N GLN A 194 -25.34 3.87 -7.10
CA GLN A 194 -25.44 2.74 -6.18
C GLN A 194 -25.91 3.16 -4.79
N PRO A 195 -26.69 2.32 -4.08
CA PRO A 195 -27.11 2.58 -2.70
C PRO A 195 -25.90 2.74 -1.78
N ARG A 196 -25.95 3.73 -0.90
CA ARG A 196 -24.90 4.02 0.06
C ARG A 196 -24.98 3.09 1.26
N PRO A 197 -23.89 2.46 1.71
CA PRO A 197 -23.92 1.64 2.94
C PRO A 197 -24.15 2.51 4.18
N PRO A 198 -24.82 2.00 5.23
CA PRO A 198 -24.99 2.72 6.47
C PRO A 198 -23.64 2.90 7.20
N VAL A 199 -23.43 4.11 7.75
CA VAL A 199 -22.18 4.48 8.45
C VAL A 199 -22.18 3.88 9.86
N ALA A 200 -21.13 3.13 10.23
CA ALA A 200 -20.99 2.55 11.57
C ALA A 200 -20.50 3.58 12.60
N PRO A 201 -21.00 3.57 13.86
CA PRO A 201 -20.57 4.51 14.90
C PRO A 201 -19.14 4.23 15.41
N ILE A 202 -18.33 5.27 15.52
CA ILE A 202 -16.89 5.23 15.89
C ILE A 202 -16.66 4.88 17.38
N ARG A 203 -17.70 4.96 18.21
CA ARG A 203 -17.61 4.96 19.69
C ARG A 203 -17.04 3.68 20.32
N ASP A 204 -17.28 2.53 19.70
CA ASP A 204 -16.88 1.22 20.28
C ASP A 204 -15.39 0.91 20.07
N GLY A 205 -14.75 1.60 19.12
CA GLY A 205 -13.33 1.44 18.84
C GLY A 205 -12.39 1.94 19.93
N LEU A 206 -12.79 2.97 20.67
CA LEU A 206 -11.92 3.57 21.69
C LEU A 206 -11.66 2.65 22.89
N ARG A 207 -12.58 1.72 23.20
CA ARG A 207 -12.39 0.73 24.29
C ARG A 207 -11.26 -0.26 23.94
N LEU A 208 -11.08 -0.58 22.66
CA LEU A 208 -10.03 -1.50 22.21
C LEU A 208 -8.61 -0.97 22.43
N LEU A 209 -8.44 0.38 22.46
CA LEU A 209 -7.14 1.00 22.72
C LEU A 209 -6.57 0.68 24.11
N ARG A 210 -7.40 0.17 25.04
CA ARG A 210 -6.95 -0.30 26.36
C ARG A 210 -6.40 -1.73 26.35
N HIS A 211 -6.63 -2.48 25.26
CA HIS A 211 -6.20 -3.88 25.19
C HIS A 211 -4.76 -3.99 24.67
N ARG A 212 -3.89 -4.71 25.41
CA ARG A 212 -2.46 -4.87 25.06
C ARG A 212 -2.24 -5.43 23.66
N GLY A 213 -3.07 -6.38 23.22
CA GLY A 213 -2.99 -6.98 21.89
C GLY A 213 -3.15 -5.97 20.77
N MET A 214 -3.89 -4.87 20.98
CA MET A 214 -4.06 -3.79 20.03
C MET A 214 -2.75 -3.07 19.73
N TRP A 215 -1.99 -2.75 20.78
CA TRP A 215 -0.69 -2.06 20.64
C TRP A 215 0.39 -2.97 20.05
N LEU A 216 0.39 -4.26 20.43
CA LEU A 216 1.30 -5.24 19.81
C LEU A 216 1.04 -5.36 18.30
N LEU A 217 -0.21 -5.44 17.88
CA LEU A 217 -0.60 -5.43 16.47
C LEU A 217 -0.22 -4.10 15.79
N ALA A 218 -0.39 -2.97 16.47
CA ALA A 218 -0.01 -1.67 15.96
C ALA A 218 1.50 -1.58 15.68
N VAL A 219 2.35 -2.10 16.58
CA VAL A 219 3.82 -2.14 16.37
C VAL A 219 4.15 -3.05 15.19
N ILE A 220 3.56 -4.22 15.07
CA ILE A 220 3.80 -5.13 13.94
C ILE A 220 3.40 -4.45 12.62
N GLN A 221 2.25 -3.78 12.57
CA GLN A 221 1.79 -3.07 11.38
C GLN A 221 2.65 -1.83 11.07
N TYR A 222 3.11 -1.11 12.10
CA TYR A 222 4.06 -0.01 11.97
C TYR A 222 5.33 -0.47 11.27
N VAL A 223 5.97 -1.54 11.79
CA VAL A 223 7.20 -2.09 11.21
C VAL A 223 6.96 -2.63 9.80
N ARG A 224 5.81 -3.27 9.55
CA ARG A 224 5.46 -3.75 8.21
C ARG A 224 5.54 -2.63 7.17
N LEU A 225 4.87 -1.52 7.42
CA LEU A 225 4.83 -0.44 6.43
C LEU A 225 6.12 0.38 6.45
N ALA A 226 6.85 0.44 7.57
CA ALA A 226 8.20 0.99 7.65
C ALA A 226 9.15 0.28 6.68
N VAL A 227 9.15 -1.06 6.67
CA VAL A 227 9.96 -1.86 5.73
C VAL A 227 9.47 -1.64 4.29
N ALA A 228 8.16 -1.77 4.05
CA ALA A 228 7.59 -1.68 2.71
C ALA A 228 7.83 -0.32 2.06
N GLN A 229 7.55 0.77 2.77
CA GLN A 229 7.69 2.14 2.26
C GLN A 229 9.14 2.61 2.32
N GLY A 230 9.87 2.30 3.39
CA GLY A 230 11.28 2.65 3.53
C GLY A 230 12.11 2.05 2.41
N LEU A 231 12.07 0.73 2.24
CA LEU A 231 12.80 0.08 1.16
C LEU A 231 12.21 0.42 -0.22
N GLY A 232 10.89 0.42 -0.37
CA GLY A 232 10.24 0.73 -1.66
C GLY A 232 10.62 2.10 -2.22
N PHE A 233 10.80 3.10 -1.35
CA PHE A 233 11.22 4.45 -1.75
C PHE A 233 12.73 4.57 -1.97
N TRP A 234 13.55 3.98 -1.06
CA TRP A 234 14.98 4.18 -1.04
C TRP A 234 15.79 3.12 -1.77
N LEU A 235 15.19 1.96 -2.10
CA LEU A 235 15.91 0.86 -2.78
C LEU A 235 16.54 1.29 -4.11
N PRO A 236 15.88 2.07 -5.00
CA PRO A 236 16.54 2.57 -6.22
C PRO A 236 17.75 3.44 -5.90
N SER A 237 17.64 4.34 -4.92
CA SER A 237 18.77 5.20 -4.50
C SER A 237 19.90 4.39 -3.87
N LEU A 238 19.60 3.39 -3.03
CA LEU A 238 20.58 2.46 -2.48
C LEU A 238 21.39 1.76 -3.59
N ILE A 239 20.69 1.23 -4.59
CA ILE A 239 21.30 0.48 -5.70
C ILE A 239 22.13 1.40 -6.59
N VAL A 240 21.63 2.60 -6.92
CA VAL A 240 22.31 3.53 -7.84
C VAL A 240 23.43 4.29 -7.11
N VAL A 241 23.14 4.93 -5.97
CA VAL A 241 24.05 5.86 -5.33
C VAL A 241 25.08 5.15 -4.47
N GLN A 242 24.69 4.09 -3.74
CA GLN A 242 25.61 3.43 -2.81
C GLN A 242 26.27 2.17 -3.40
N LYS A 243 25.53 1.38 -4.19
CA LYS A 243 26.08 0.16 -4.82
C LYS A 243 26.68 0.43 -6.20
N GLY A 244 26.46 1.61 -6.81
CA GLY A 244 27.06 2.02 -8.07
C GLY A 244 26.47 1.36 -9.32
N TYR A 245 25.31 0.71 -9.22
CA TYR A 245 24.65 0.09 -10.37
C TYR A 245 23.81 1.11 -11.16
N PRO A 246 23.65 0.92 -12.47
CA PRO A 246 22.82 1.80 -13.29
C PRO A 246 21.33 1.67 -12.94
N LEU A 247 20.55 2.73 -13.24
CA LEU A 247 19.14 2.84 -12.88
C LEU A 247 18.27 1.68 -13.42
N HIS A 248 18.59 1.14 -14.59
CA HIS A 248 17.85 0.00 -15.14
C HIS A 248 17.99 -1.26 -14.27
N VAL A 249 19.15 -1.49 -13.64
CA VAL A 249 19.36 -2.59 -12.70
C VAL A 249 18.52 -2.37 -11.43
N ALA A 250 18.45 -1.14 -10.92
CA ALA A 250 17.57 -0.80 -9.82
C ALA A 250 16.09 -1.06 -10.17
N GLY A 251 15.68 -0.65 -11.38
CA GLY A 251 14.34 -0.93 -11.91
C GLY A 251 14.03 -2.43 -11.99
N TRP A 252 14.96 -3.25 -12.49
CA TRP A 252 14.79 -4.71 -12.55
C TRP A 252 14.65 -5.35 -11.18
N LEU A 253 15.45 -4.93 -10.20
CA LEU A 253 15.39 -5.42 -8.82
C LEU A 253 14.04 -5.09 -8.16
N VAL A 254 13.57 -3.85 -8.31
CA VAL A 254 12.28 -3.42 -7.78
C VAL A 254 11.11 -4.13 -8.48
N ALA A 255 11.17 -4.26 -9.82
CA ALA A 255 10.18 -4.99 -10.59
C ALA A 255 10.10 -6.47 -10.19
N PHE A 256 11.26 -7.11 -9.97
CA PHE A 256 11.33 -8.49 -9.50
C PHE A 256 10.67 -8.66 -8.11
N GLY A 257 11.00 -7.78 -7.14
CA GLY A 257 10.34 -7.76 -5.84
C GLY A 257 8.83 -7.55 -5.94
N ALA A 258 8.39 -6.63 -6.81
CA ALA A 258 6.97 -6.36 -7.03
C ALA A 258 6.24 -7.55 -7.69
N ALA A 259 6.89 -8.29 -8.60
CA ALA A 259 6.32 -9.46 -9.24
C ALA A 259 6.03 -10.60 -8.24
N LEU A 260 6.79 -10.69 -7.15
CA LEU A 260 6.59 -11.67 -6.10
C LEU A 260 5.39 -11.36 -5.18
N THR A 261 4.84 -10.13 -5.24
CA THR A 261 3.77 -9.69 -4.33
C THR A 261 2.52 -10.57 -4.40
N ALA A 262 1.98 -10.82 -5.59
CA ALA A 262 0.75 -11.60 -5.72
C ALA A 262 0.93 -13.09 -5.35
N PRO A 263 1.97 -13.79 -5.85
CA PRO A 263 2.26 -15.15 -5.40
C PRO A 263 2.50 -15.27 -3.90
N SER A 264 3.20 -14.30 -3.30
CA SER A 264 3.50 -14.31 -1.85
C SER A 264 2.26 -14.11 -1.00
N ASN A 265 1.36 -13.19 -1.38
CA ASN A 265 0.10 -12.99 -0.67
C ASN A 265 -0.78 -14.25 -0.70
N PHE A 266 -0.87 -14.90 -1.86
CA PHE A 266 -1.60 -16.16 -2.00
C PHE A 266 -0.99 -17.27 -1.14
N LEU A 267 0.33 -17.45 -1.24
CA LEU A 267 1.06 -18.45 -0.47
C LEU A 267 0.92 -18.22 1.04
N GLY A 268 1.00 -16.97 1.48
CA GLY A 268 0.85 -16.59 2.89
C GLY A 268 -0.53 -16.93 3.45
N GLY A 269 -1.59 -16.61 2.71
CA GLY A 269 -2.95 -16.99 3.07
C GLY A 269 -3.12 -18.51 3.13
N TYR A 270 -2.68 -19.22 2.10
CA TYR A 270 -2.73 -20.67 2.03
C TYR A 270 -1.98 -21.37 3.19
N LEU A 271 -0.75 -20.90 3.49
CA LEU A 271 0.04 -21.44 4.60
C LEU A 271 -0.61 -21.17 5.96
N ALA A 272 -1.18 -19.96 6.15
CA ALA A 272 -1.87 -19.62 7.40
C ALA A 272 -3.09 -20.52 7.66
N ASP A 273 -3.87 -20.78 6.60
CA ASP A 273 -5.03 -21.67 6.68
C ASP A 273 -4.61 -23.12 6.93
N ARG A 274 -3.59 -23.61 6.22
CA ARG A 274 -3.09 -24.97 6.35
C ARG A 274 -2.46 -25.24 7.71
N LEU A 275 -1.65 -24.32 8.22
CA LEU A 275 -0.96 -24.46 9.51
C LEU A 275 -1.85 -24.03 10.69
N ARG A 276 -3.01 -23.41 10.43
CA ARG A 276 -3.93 -22.87 11.44
C ARG A 276 -3.24 -21.94 12.47
N ASN A 277 -2.13 -21.36 12.08
CA ASN A 277 -1.33 -20.49 12.94
C ASN A 277 -0.83 -19.26 12.16
N PRO A 278 -1.62 -18.20 12.05
CA PRO A 278 -1.21 -16.99 11.34
C PRO A 278 -0.01 -16.29 12.00
N LEU A 279 0.13 -16.38 13.34
CA LEU A 279 1.24 -15.75 14.05
C LEU A 279 2.59 -16.40 13.70
N LEU A 280 2.62 -17.70 13.40
CA LEU A 280 3.84 -18.37 12.94
C LEU A 280 4.33 -17.77 11.62
N ILE A 281 3.42 -17.55 10.65
CA ILE A 281 3.76 -16.95 9.36
C ILE A 281 4.24 -15.50 9.53
N VAL A 282 3.58 -14.73 10.38
CA VAL A 282 3.99 -13.35 10.69
C VAL A 282 5.39 -13.33 11.33
N GLY A 283 5.63 -14.21 12.32
CA GLY A 283 6.91 -14.27 13.03
C GLY A 283 8.06 -14.70 12.11
N THR A 284 7.89 -15.80 11.37
CA THR A 284 8.93 -16.26 10.42
C THR A 284 9.24 -15.20 9.36
N SER A 285 8.21 -14.52 8.85
CA SER A 285 8.41 -13.43 7.88
C SER A 285 9.23 -12.29 8.47
N LEU A 286 8.93 -11.84 9.68
CA LEU A 286 9.68 -10.77 10.35
C LEU A 286 11.14 -11.16 10.63
N ALA A 287 11.40 -12.41 11.02
CA ALA A 287 12.76 -12.91 11.22
C ALA A 287 13.56 -12.92 9.90
N VAL A 288 12.95 -13.40 8.81
CA VAL A 288 13.59 -13.39 7.49
C VAL A 288 13.77 -11.97 6.97
N LEU A 289 12.82 -11.06 7.21
CA LEU A 289 12.95 -9.65 6.85
C LEU A 289 14.09 -8.97 7.61
N ALA A 290 14.26 -9.25 8.90
CA ALA A 290 15.41 -8.75 9.66
C ALA A 290 16.72 -9.21 9.04
N ALA A 291 16.85 -10.50 8.73
CA ALA A 291 18.03 -11.07 8.10
C ALA A 291 18.30 -10.53 6.70
N SER A 292 17.28 -10.50 5.83
CA SER A 292 17.42 -10.02 4.45
C SER A 292 17.68 -8.52 4.36
N THR A 293 17.06 -7.71 5.23
CA THR A 293 17.33 -6.28 5.31
C THR A 293 18.76 -6.00 5.79
N THR A 294 19.25 -6.78 6.77
CA THR A 294 20.66 -6.72 7.20
C THR A 294 21.61 -7.14 6.07
N ALA A 295 21.27 -8.20 5.34
CA ALA A 295 22.09 -8.68 4.23
C ALA A 295 22.24 -7.64 3.11
N LEU A 296 21.24 -6.77 2.86
CA LEU A 296 21.33 -5.70 1.88
C LEU A 296 22.52 -4.74 2.13
N ALA A 297 22.92 -4.54 3.38
CA ALA A 297 24.09 -3.71 3.72
C ALA A 297 25.39 -4.33 3.18
N PHE A 298 25.54 -5.64 3.30
CA PHE A 298 26.80 -6.34 3.00
C PHE A 298 26.92 -6.84 1.57
N VAL A 299 25.78 -7.10 0.89
CA VAL A 299 25.78 -7.67 -0.44
C VAL A 299 26.06 -6.62 -1.51
N ASN A 300 27.09 -6.87 -2.33
CA ASN A 300 27.46 -6.01 -3.47
C ASN A 300 27.36 -6.74 -4.82
N SER A 301 27.30 -8.08 -4.82
CA SER A 301 27.14 -8.84 -6.06
C SER A 301 25.71 -8.74 -6.58
N LEU A 302 25.56 -8.47 -7.88
CA LEU A 302 24.25 -8.31 -8.53
C LEU A 302 23.35 -9.54 -8.33
N TRP A 303 23.90 -10.73 -8.49
CA TRP A 303 23.17 -11.99 -8.29
C TRP A 303 22.63 -12.12 -6.85
N LEU A 304 23.49 -11.84 -5.88
CA LEU A 304 23.07 -11.89 -4.47
C LEU A 304 22.06 -10.78 -4.13
N LEU A 305 22.15 -9.61 -4.77
CA LEU A 305 21.14 -8.55 -4.63
C LEU A 305 19.78 -9.03 -5.13
N PHE A 306 19.72 -9.73 -6.28
CA PHE A 306 18.46 -10.32 -6.74
C PHE A 306 17.89 -11.34 -5.75
N VAL A 307 18.74 -12.20 -5.19
CA VAL A 307 18.31 -13.17 -4.17
C VAL A 307 17.79 -12.46 -2.93
N VAL A 308 18.54 -11.51 -2.38
CA VAL A 308 18.18 -10.82 -1.13
C VAL A 308 16.93 -9.95 -1.32
N VAL A 309 16.83 -9.20 -2.42
CA VAL A 309 15.64 -8.39 -2.75
C VAL A 309 14.43 -9.30 -3.01
N GLY A 310 14.64 -10.43 -3.69
CA GLY A 310 13.58 -11.43 -3.91
C GLY A 310 13.06 -12.03 -2.61
N VAL A 311 13.95 -12.46 -1.72
CA VAL A 311 13.60 -12.96 -0.38
C VAL A 311 12.87 -11.88 0.42
N ASN A 312 13.39 -10.65 0.43
CA ASN A 312 12.76 -9.53 1.11
C ASN A 312 11.34 -9.26 0.57
N GLY A 313 11.18 -9.15 -0.75
CA GLY A 313 9.89 -8.93 -1.42
C GLY A 313 8.88 -10.06 -1.14
N LEU A 314 9.33 -11.31 -1.18
CA LEU A 314 8.51 -12.47 -0.90
C LEU A 314 7.98 -12.45 0.55
N PHE A 315 8.87 -12.32 1.53
CA PHE A 315 8.49 -12.36 2.94
C PHE A 315 7.77 -11.09 3.40
N MET A 316 7.99 -9.93 2.76
CA MET A 316 7.24 -8.71 3.03
C MET A 316 5.74 -8.84 2.71
N GLN A 317 5.39 -9.67 1.74
CA GLN A 317 4.00 -9.87 1.33
C GLN A 317 3.39 -11.18 1.86
N LEU A 318 4.22 -12.15 2.25
CA LEU A 318 3.77 -13.45 2.75
C LEU A 318 2.88 -13.33 4.00
N TYR A 319 3.20 -12.43 4.90
CA TYR A 319 2.47 -12.24 6.16
C TYR A 319 1.31 -11.22 6.06
N PHE A 320 1.09 -10.62 4.90
CA PHE A 320 0.05 -9.59 4.73
C PHE A 320 -1.35 -10.14 5.05
N GLY A 321 -1.78 -11.21 4.39
CA GLY A 321 -3.06 -11.85 4.66
C GLY A 321 -3.20 -12.38 6.09
N PRO A 322 -2.26 -13.22 6.58
CA PRO A 322 -2.24 -13.69 7.96
C PRO A 322 -2.33 -12.59 9.01
N LEU A 323 -1.64 -11.48 8.83
CA LEU A 323 -1.65 -10.35 9.77
C LEU A 323 -3.03 -9.70 9.91
N PHE A 324 -3.84 -9.66 8.83
CA PHE A 324 -5.21 -9.16 8.89
C PHE A 324 -6.20 -10.19 9.46
N ALA A 325 -5.84 -11.47 9.54
CA ALA A 325 -6.65 -12.49 10.22
C ALA A 325 -6.51 -12.43 11.74
N VAL A 326 -5.36 -12.00 12.28
CA VAL A 326 -5.08 -11.94 13.72
C VAL A 326 -6.09 -11.08 14.51
N PRO A 327 -6.48 -9.86 14.07
CA PRO A 327 -7.52 -9.08 14.77
C PRO A 327 -8.85 -9.82 14.90
N VAL A 328 -9.25 -10.57 13.87
CA VAL A 328 -10.50 -11.33 13.87
C VAL A 328 -10.46 -12.44 14.89
N THR A 329 -9.32 -13.11 15.05
CA THR A 329 -9.14 -14.21 16.02
C THR A 329 -9.03 -13.69 17.45
N LEU A 330 -8.44 -12.51 17.67
CA LEU A 330 -8.26 -11.93 19.01
C LEU A 330 -9.48 -11.17 19.51
N PHE A 331 -10.15 -10.40 18.66
CA PHE A 331 -11.20 -9.44 19.06
C PHE A 331 -12.59 -9.79 18.51
N GLY A 332 -12.70 -10.83 17.68
CA GLY A 332 -13.94 -11.21 17.01
C GLY A 332 -14.27 -10.36 15.79
N ARG A 333 -15.25 -10.81 14.99
CA ARG A 333 -15.61 -10.18 13.69
C ARG A 333 -16.18 -8.77 13.85
N VAL A 334 -16.92 -8.50 14.92
CA VAL A 334 -17.58 -7.20 15.15
C VAL A 334 -16.55 -6.07 15.35
N GLN A 335 -15.43 -6.37 16.00
CA GLN A 335 -14.40 -5.38 16.33
C GLN A 335 -13.23 -5.38 15.32
N ALA A 336 -13.23 -6.29 14.35
CA ALA A 336 -12.15 -6.44 13.37
C ALA A 336 -11.95 -5.19 12.50
N GLY A 337 -13.03 -4.49 12.12
CA GLY A 337 -12.96 -3.26 11.33
C GLY A 337 -12.23 -2.14 12.05
N THR A 338 -12.56 -1.88 13.31
CA THR A 338 -11.91 -0.85 14.12
C THR A 338 -10.45 -1.18 14.40
N THR A 339 -10.17 -2.45 14.70
CA THR A 339 -8.80 -2.92 14.92
C THR A 339 -7.96 -2.79 13.64
N ALA A 340 -8.52 -3.13 12.49
CA ALA A 340 -7.85 -2.96 11.20
C ALA A 340 -7.59 -1.48 10.90
N GLY A 341 -8.54 -0.59 11.18
CA GLY A 341 -8.38 0.86 10.99
C GLY A 341 -7.24 1.44 11.85
N PHE A 342 -7.22 1.14 13.14
CA PHE A 342 -6.15 1.58 14.04
C PHE A 342 -4.79 1.00 13.64
N SER A 343 -4.76 -0.28 13.32
CA SER A 343 -3.54 -0.95 12.87
C SER A 343 -3.02 -0.34 11.56
N ASN A 344 -3.91 0.04 10.64
CA ASN A 344 -3.53 0.70 9.40
C ASN A 344 -3.02 2.13 9.63
N PHE A 345 -3.60 2.86 10.60
CA PHE A 345 -3.07 4.15 11.02
C PHE A 345 -1.63 4.02 11.56
N ALA A 346 -1.39 3.05 12.46
CA ALA A 346 -0.05 2.77 12.96
C ALA A 346 0.93 2.37 11.83
N ALA A 347 0.47 1.57 10.87
CA ALA A 347 1.24 1.23 9.68
C ALA A 347 1.70 2.48 8.91
N ASN A 348 0.78 3.41 8.63
CA ASN A 348 1.11 4.64 7.90
C ASN A 348 2.11 5.52 8.66
N LEU A 349 2.06 5.55 10.00
CA LEU A 349 3.09 6.22 10.81
C LEU A 349 4.47 5.55 10.62
N GLY A 350 4.53 4.22 10.48
CA GLY A 350 5.77 3.51 10.18
C GLY A 350 6.34 3.89 8.82
N GLY A 351 5.50 3.91 7.79
CA GLY A 351 5.90 4.32 6.43
C GLY A 351 6.41 5.76 6.39
N LEU A 352 5.70 6.69 7.06
CA LEU A 352 6.11 8.08 7.24
C LEU A 352 7.48 8.19 7.92
N SER A 353 7.63 7.54 9.07
CA SER A 353 8.83 7.64 9.91
C SER A 353 10.06 7.13 9.17
N PHE A 354 10.00 5.94 8.57
CA PHE A 354 11.15 5.34 7.89
C PHE A 354 11.38 5.88 6.49
N GLY A 355 10.35 6.39 5.81
CA GLY A 355 10.51 7.16 4.58
C GLY A 355 11.41 8.39 4.80
N TYR A 356 11.25 9.07 5.93
CA TYR A 356 12.08 10.21 6.31
C TYR A 356 13.42 9.79 6.96
N ALA A 357 13.35 8.89 7.97
CA ALA A 357 14.51 8.55 8.79
C ALA A 357 15.68 7.97 7.97
N LEU A 358 15.41 7.14 6.96
CA LEU A 358 16.46 6.59 6.09
C LEU A 358 17.21 7.70 5.33
N GLY A 359 16.49 8.76 4.90
CA GLY A 359 17.11 9.93 4.28
C GLY A 359 18.03 10.69 5.24
N VAL A 360 17.53 10.96 6.46
CA VAL A 360 18.34 11.63 7.52
C VAL A 360 19.56 10.80 7.90
N VAL A 361 19.40 9.49 8.09
CA VAL A 361 20.51 8.59 8.41
C VAL A 361 21.56 8.60 7.30
N LYS A 362 21.13 8.52 6.02
CA LYS A 362 22.05 8.62 4.89
C LYS A 362 22.78 9.94 4.83
N GLU A 363 22.10 11.05 5.11
CA GLU A 363 22.70 12.40 5.15
C GLU A 363 23.79 12.50 6.24
N VAL A 364 23.48 12.02 7.45
CA VAL A 364 24.38 12.15 8.61
C VAL A 364 25.54 11.16 8.57
N THR A 365 25.28 9.91 8.16
CA THR A 365 26.29 8.83 8.22
C THR A 365 27.01 8.59 6.90
N GLY A 366 26.54 9.20 5.80
CA GLY A 366 27.07 8.95 4.46
C GLY A 366 26.67 7.58 3.87
N SER A 367 25.96 6.72 4.62
CA SER A 367 25.57 5.37 4.20
C SER A 367 24.12 5.03 4.53
N PHE A 368 23.46 4.20 3.71
CA PHE A 368 22.18 3.61 4.05
C PHE A 368 22.28 2.45 5.05
N ASP A 369 23.48 1.91 5.29
CA ASP A 369 23.68 0.69 6.10
C ASP A 369 23.16 0.84 7.52
N SER A 370 23.46 1.98 8.17
CA SER A 370 22.94 2.28 9.51
C SER A 370 21.40 2.29 9.55
N GLY A 371 20.78 2.85 8.50
CA GLY A 371 19.33 2.86 8.37
C GLY A 371 18.75 1.46 8.16
N LEU A 372 19.42 0.61 7.37
CA LEU A 372 19.04 -0.78 7.17
C LEU A 372 19.16 -1.58 8.49
N PHE A 373 20.18 -1.35 9.31
CA PHE A 373 20.29 -1.99 10.63
C PHE A 373 19.21 -1.55 11.60
N VAL A 374 18.83 -0.26 11.61
CA VAL A 374 17.70 0.23 12.42
C VAL A 374 16.39 -0.43 11.96
N LEU A 375 16.18 -0.55 10.66
CA LEU A 375 15.01 -1.20 10.10
C LEU A 375 14.96 -2.71 10.42
N ALA A 376 16.11 -3.39 10.34
CA ALA A 376 16.24 -4.79 10.75
C ALA A 376 15.98 -4.97 12.26
N GLY A 377 16.50 -4.07 13.10
CA GLY A 377 16.21 -4.04 14.53
C GLY A 377 14.72 -3.86 14.83
N ALA A 378 14.03 -2.98 14.07
CA ALA A 378 12.60 -2.84 14.19
C ALA A 378 11.86 -4.14 13.85
N CYS A 379 12.32 -4.91 12.85
CA CYS A 379 11.75 -6.24 12.54
C CYS A 379 11.95 -7.22 13.71
N VAL A 380 13.09 -7.19 14.40
CA VAL A 380 13.34 -8.01 15.60
C VAL A 380 12.40 -7.62 16.74
N VAL A 381 12.19 -6.31 16.97
CA VAL A 381 11.21 -5.84 17.96
C VAL A 381 9.80 -6.30 17.62
N ALA A 382 9.39 -6.19 16.34
CA ALA A 382 8.09 -6.67 15.89
C ALA A 382 7.96 -8.21 16.05
N PHE A 383 9.02 -8.96 15.81
CA PHE A 383 9.07 -10.40 16.09
C PHE A 383 8.84 -10.68 17.58
N GLY A 384 9.47 -9.94 18.47
CA GLY A 384 9.21 -9.99 19.92
C GLY A 384 7.74 -9.70 20.27
N CYS A 385 7.12 -8.72 19.57
CA CYS A 385 5.70 -8.46 19.73
C CYS A 385 4.82 -9.63 19.28
N VAL A 386 5.20 -10.36 18.22
CA VAL A 386 4.50 -11.60 17.81
C VAL A 386 4.58 -12.66 18.91
N LEU A 387 5.77 -12.88 19.49
CA LEU A 387 5.93 -13.82 20.61
C LEU A 387 5.11 -13.40 21.85
N ALA A 388 5.04 -12.09 22.13
CA ALA A 388 4.18 -11.58 23.20
C ALA A 388 2.68 -11.82 22.89
N LEU A 389 2.27 -11.68 21.62
CA LEU A 389 0.90 -11.87 21.17
C LEU A 389 0.41 -13.33 21.35
N THR A 390 1.31 -14.32 21.24
CA THR A 390 0.95 -15.73 21.51
C THR A 390 0.53 -15.96 22.95
N ARG A 391 0.91 -15.06 23.88
CA ARG A 391 0.59 -15.14 25.32
C ARG A 391 -0.62 -14.30 25.71
N VAL A 392 -1.17 -13.49 24.78
CA VAL A 392 -2.33 -12.63 25.02
C VAL A 392 -3.59 -13.48 24.94
N ARG A 393 -4.38 -13.51 26.00
CA ARG A 393 -5.71 -14.13 25.99
C ARG A 393 -6.71 -13.20 25.29
N PRO A 394 -7.64 -13.73 24.48
CA PRO A 394 -8.74 -12.92 23.95
C PRO A 394 -9.48 -12.23 25.10
N PRO A 395 -9.98 -10.99 24.91
CA PRO A 395 -10.82 -10.38 25.90
C PRO A 395 -12.03 -11.29 26.16
N THR A 396 -12.29 -11.60 27.42
CA THR A 396 -13.52 -12.29 27.85
C THR A 396 -14.71 -11.51 27.33
N GLN A 397 -15.54 -12.12 26.49
CA GLN A 397 -16.83 -11.55 26.12
C GLN A 397 -17.59 -11.36 27.44
N SER A 398 -17.78 -10.10 27.84
CA SER A 398 -18.67 -9.78 28.98
C SER A 398 -20.08 -10.24 28.62
N ASP A 399 -20.64 -11.08 29.47
CA ASP A 399 -21.99 -11.60 29.44
C ASP A 399 -22.99 -10.50 29.08
N GLY A 400 -23.55 -10.52 27.87
CA GLY A 400 -24.50 -9.50 27.43
C GLY A 400 -25.04 -9.68 26.01
N GLN A 401 -24.66 -10.74 25.29
CA GLN A 401 -25.37 -11.09 24.07
C GLN A 401 -26.17 -12.36 24.26
N PRO A 402 -27.51 -12.36 24.00
CA PRO A 402 -28.30 -13.58 23.98
C PRO A 402 -27.69 -14.53 22.95
N GLN A 403 -27.39 -15.75 23.38
CA GLN A 403 -27.05 -16.85 22.47
C GLN A 403 -28.21 -16.97 21.45
N PRO A 404 -27.92 -17.11 20.14
CA PRO A 404 -28.97 -17.54 19.23
C PRO A 404 -29.46 -18.91 19.74
N GLU A 405 -30.71 -18.96 20.16
CA GLU A 405 -31.39 -20.20 20.53
C GLU A 405 -31.11 -21.23 19.43
N MET A 406 -30.44 -22.30 19.80
CA MET A 406 -30.41 -23.50 18.98
C MET A 406 -31.87 -23.94 18.84
N VAL A 407 -32.46 -23.64 17.70
CA VAL A 407 -33.71 -24.27 17.30
C VAL A 407 -33.41 -25.76 17.20
N THR A 408 -33.68 -26.45 18.28
CA THR A 408 -33.83 -27.89 18.30
C THR A 408 -34.96 -28.25 17.36
N ALA A 409 -34.62 -28.67 16.15
CA ALA A 409 -35.53 -29.40 15.30
C ALA A 409 -35.73 -30.77 15.97
N ALA A 410 -36.71 -30.82 16.91
CA ALA A 410 -37.28 -32.07 17.37
C ALA A 410 -38.45 -32.41 16.47
N SER A 411 -38.34 -33.54 15.83
CA SER A 411 -39.41 -34.47 15.42
C SER A 411 -40.54 -33.91 14.49
N ARG A 412 -40.52 -34.21 13.24
CA ARG A 412 -41.47 -35.20 12.65
C ARG A 412 -41.08 -35.56 11.21
#